data_f6b5c837f8868112cf53a5bdf45fcc9a
#
_entry.id   f6b5c837f8868112cf53a5bdf45fcc9a
#
_cell.length_a   1.000
_cell.length_b   1.000
_cell.length_c   1.000
_cell.angle_alpha   90.00
_cell.angle_beta   90.00
_cell.angle_gamma   90.00
#
_symmetry.space_group_name_H-M   'P 1'
#
loop_
_entity.id
_entity.type
_entity.pdbx_description
1 polymer ?
#
loop_
_entity_poly.entity_id
_entity_poly.type
_entity_poly.pdbx_seq_one_letter_code
_entity_poly.pdbx_strand_id
1 'polypeptide(L)'
;MNKLLDLYNELLELQRLAREGVSIDDVKVESVMQSIRQIHDQGVDNNPFLDKEQKQRRKGLYAKAVKEMSKYGKQVLRDEMEIRQRFIEHKMK
;
A
#
# COMPACT_ATOMS: atom_id res chain seq x y z
N MET A 1 -12.57 -10.19 13.53
CA MET A 1 -12.26 -9.14 12.56
C MET A 1 -10.92 -9.42 11.90
N ASN A 2 -10.85 -9.27 10.59
CA ASN A 2 -9.60 -9.47 9.86
C ASN A 2 -8.93 -8.11 9.63
N LYS A 3 -7.93 -7.81 10.44
CA LYS A 3 -7.21 -6.53 10.38
C LYS A 3 -6.51 -6.32 9.02
N LEU A 4 -6.01 -7.40 8.43
CA LEU A 4 -5.36 -7.34 7.11
C LEU A 4 -6.36 -6.92 6.03
N LEU A 5 -7.58 -7.46 6.06
CA LEU A 5 -8.63 -7.09 5.14
C LEU A 5 -9.01 -5.62 5.29
N ASP A 6 -9.09 -5.13 6.52
CA ASP A 6 -9.39 -3.72 6.80
C ASP A 6 -8.33 -2.80 6.20
N LEU A 7 -7.06 -3.18 6.28
CA LEU A 7 -5.95 -2.40 5.69
C LEU A 7 -6.02 -2.38 4.17
N TYR A 8 -6.33 -3.51 3.54
CA TYR A 8 -6.52 -3.55 2.08
C TYR A 8 -7.72 -2.70 1.65
N ASN A 9 -8.80 -2.70 2.43
CA ASN A 9 -9.96 -1.85 2.16
C ASN A 9 -9.60 -0.36 2.29
N GLU A 10 -8.71 0.01 3.23
CA GLU A 10 -8.19 1.38 3.31
C GLU A 10 -7.44 1.78 2.04
N LEU A 11 -6.61 0.89 1.49
CA LEU A 11 -5.90 1.17 0.23
C LEU A 11 -6.89 1.36 -0.93
N LEU A 12 -7.92 0.53 -1.02
CA LEU A 12 -8.95 0.66 -2.05
C LEU A 12 -9.71 1.99 -1.90
N GLU A 13 -10.00 2.41 -0.68
CA GLU A 13 -10.64 3.70 -0.42
C GLU A 13 -9.76 4.87 -0.85
N LEU A 14 -8.46 4.81 -0.56
CA LEU A 14 -7.52 5.82 -1.02
C LEU A 14 -7.48 5.90 -2.54
N GLN A 15 -7.50 4.76 -3.21
CA GLN A 15 -7.54 4.69 -4.66
C GLN A 15 -8.83 5.32 -5.22
N ARG A 16 -9.97 5.04 -4.59
CA ARG A 16 -11.25 5.63 -4.96
C ARG A 16 -11.22 7.16 -4.84
N LEU A 17 -10.68 7.67 -3.73
CA LEU A 17 -10.56 9.11 -3.51
C LEU A 17 -9.66 9.76 -4.57
N ALA A 18 -8.56 9.10 -4.94
CA ALA A 18 -7.67 9.61 -5.99
C ALA A 18 -8.40 9.71 -7.33
N ARG A 19 -9.23 8.73 -7.66
CA ARG A 19 -10.05 8.76 -8.88
C ARG A 19 -11.04 9.91 -8.89
N GLU A 20 -11.54 10.31 -7.72
CA GLU A 20 -12.45 11.44 -7.58
C GLU A 20 -11.71 12.79 -7.54
N GLY A 21 -10.38 12.78 -7.62
CA GLY A 21 -9.58 13.99 -7.61
C GLY A 21 -9.29 14.55 -6.23
N VAL A 22 -9.52 13.76 -5.18
CA VAL A 22 -9.21 14.16 -3.80
C VAL A 22 -7.72 13.98 -3.57
N SER A 23 -7.07 14.97 -2.96
CA SER A 23 -5.65 14.90 -2.64
C SER A 23 -5.36 13.76 -1.66
N ILE A 24 -4.37 12.93 -1.99
CA ILE A 24 -3.97 11.77 -1.18
C ILE A 24 -2.65 12.06 -0.47
N ASP A 25 -2.64 11.77 0.83
CA ASP A 25 -1.44 11.92 1.67
C ASP A 25 -0.53 10.70 1.50
N ASP A 26 0.68 10.91 0.98
CA ASP A 26 1.69 9.86 0.82
C ASP A 26 2.04 9.18 2.15
N VAL A 27 2.03 9.94 3.25
CA VAL A 27 2.28 9.39 4.59
C VAL A 27 1.20 8.38 4.97
N LYS A 28 -0.04 8.64 4.62
CA LYS A 28 -1.16 7.73 4.88
C LYS A 28 -0.99 6.41 4.11
N VAL A 29 -0.64 6.49 2.82
CA VAL A 29 -0.39 5.30 1.99
C VAL A 29 0.74 4.46 2.60
N GLU A 30 1.85 5.09 2.95
CA GLU A 30 3.00 4.41 3.54
C GLU A 30 2.65 3.79 4.90
N SER A 31 1.89 4.48 5.73
CA SER A 31 1.46 3.97 7.02
C SER A 31 0.63 2.69 6.87
N VAL A 32 -0.30 2.66 5.92
CA VAL A 32 -1.11 1.47 5.65
C VAL A 32 -0.23 0.32 5.16
N MET A 33 0.70 0.59 4.25
CA MET A 33 1.61 -0.43 3.73
C MET A 33 2.52 -1.00 4.81
N GLN A 34 3.05 -0.16 5.70
CA GLN A 34 3.87 -0.62 6.83
C GLN A 34 3.05 -1.46 7.83
N SER A 35 1.79 -1.12 8.05
CA SER A 35 0.91 -1.92 8.90
C SER A 35 0.66 -3.30 8.31
N ILE A 36 0.48 -3.40 7.00
CA ILE A 36 0.35 -4.69 6.29
C ILE A 36 1.63 -5.51 6.48
N ARG A 37 2.80 -4.90 6.32
CA ARG A 37 4.09 -5.57 6.54
C ARG A 37 4.22 -6.12 7.94
N GLN A 38 3.83 -5.34 8.96
CA GLN A 38 3.90 -5.79 10.36
C GLN A 38 3.08 -7.06 10.58
N ILE A 39 1.91 -7.17 9.99
CA ILE A 39 1.07 -8.35 10.10
C ILE A 39 1.76 -9.56 9.46
N HIS A 40 2.36 -9.40 8.30
CA HIS A 40 3.12 -10.46 7.65
C HIS A 40 4.34 -10.89 8.46
N ASP A 41 5.08 -9.93 9.04
CA ASP A 41 6.24 -10.22 9.88
C ASP A 41 5.84 -11.00 11.13
N GLN A 42 4.72 -10.66 11.76
CA GLN A 42 4.19 -11.41 12.90
C GLN A 42 3.84 -12.85 12.53
N GLY A 43 3.23 -13.05 11.36
CA GLY A 43 2.93 -14.39 10.86
C GLY A 43 4.19 -15.23 10.64
N VAL A 44 5.26 -14.62 10.14
CA VAL A 44 6.56 -15.27 9.97
C VAL A 44 7.17 -15.63 11.33
N ASP A 45 7.19 -14.69 12.28
CA ASP A 45 7.77 -14.92 13.62
C ASP A 45 7.03 -16.02 14.38
N ASN A 46 5.73 -16.13 14.20
CA ASN A 46 4.89 -17.11 14.88
C ASN A 46 4.84 -18.48 14.18
N ASN A 47 5.51 -18.63 13.04
CA ASN A 47 5.50 -19.88 12.30
C ASN A 47 6.50 -20.88 12.92
N PRO A 48 6.02 -22.01 13.49
CA PRO A 48 6.89 -22.97 14.17
C PRO A 48 7.74 -23.80 13.21
N PHE A 49 7.43 -23.77 11.91
CA PHE A 49 8.14 -24.56 10.90
C PHE A 49 9.34 -23.84 10.29
N LEU A 50 9.55 -22.57 10.66
CA LEU A 50 10.65 -21.78 10.16
C LEU A 50 11.73 -21.61 11.22
N ASP A 51 13.00 -21.80 10.85
CA ASP A 51 14.12 -21.49 11.71
C ASP A 51 14.44 -19.97 11.68
N LYS A 52 15.39 -19.54 12.50
CA LYS A 52 15.75 -18.13 12.63
C LYS A 52 16.22 -17.53 11.30
N GLU A 53 17.03 -18.25 10.56
CA GLU A 53 17.57 -17.79 9.29
C GLU A 53 16.46 -17.65 8.23
N GLN A 54 15.57 -18.63 8.14
CA GLN A 54 14.43 -18.60 7.24
C GLN A 54 13.48 -17.45 7.55
N LYS A 55 13.23 -17.20 8.84
CA LYS A 55 12.40 -16.06 9.29
C LYS A 55 13.02 -14.73 8.85
N GLN A 56 14.30 -14.54 9.06
CA GLN A 56 14.99 -13.32 8.65
C GLN A 56 14.95 -13.12 7.14
N ARG A 57 15.14 -14.18 6.38
CA ARG A 57 15.07 -14.14 4.92
C ARG A 57 13.69 -13.71 4.43
N ARG A 58 12.62 -14.30 4.98
CA ARG A 58 11.25 -13.97 4.59
C ARG A 58 10.88 -12.54 4.97
N LYS A 59 11.26 -12.10 6.17
CA LYS A 59 10.99 -10.72 6.60
C LYS A 59 11.73 -9.72 5.71
N GLY A 60 12.97 -10.02 5.30
CA GLY A 60 13.71 -9.19 4.36
C GLY A 60 13.04 -9.09 2.99
N LEU A 61 12.52 -10.20 2.48
CA LEU A 61 11.78 -10.22 1.21
C LEU A 61 10.50 -9.40 1.31
N TYR A 62 9.75 -9.52 2.41
CA TYR A 62 8.53 -8.74 2.63
C TYR A 62 8.84 -7.25 2.75
N ALA A 63 9.92 -6.90 3.47
CA ALA A 63 10.34 -5.50 3.59
C ALA A 63 10.63 -4.87 2.23
N LYS A 64 11.37 -5.60 1.39
CA LYS A 64 11.69 -5.15 0.03
C LYS A 64 10.44 -5.03 -0.83
N ALA A 65 9.56 -6.04 -0.78
CA ALA A 65 8.32 -6.05 -1.54
C ALA A 65 7.41 -4.88 -1.15
N VAL A 66 7.23 -4.62 0.15
CA VAL A 66 6.41 -3.51 0.64
C VAL A 66 7.00 -2.18 0.19
N LYS A 67 8.31 -2.03 0.25
CA LYS A 67 8.98 -0.79 -0.18
C LYS A 67 8.72 -0.52 -1.67
N GLU A 68 8.84 -1.53 -2.51
CA GLU A 68 8.57 -1.41 -3.95
C GLU A 68 7.09 -1.16 -4.23
N MET A 69 6.20 -1.89 -3.55
CA MET A 69 4.75 -1.72 -3.68
C MET A 69 4.29 -0.35 -3.20
N SER A 70 4.89 0.16 -2.13
CA SER A 70 4.57 1.50 -1.63
C SER A 70 4.93 2.58 -2.64
N LYS A 71 6.10 2.49 -3.27
CA LYS A 71 6.50 3.41 -4.33
C LYS A 71 5.55 3.33 -5.53
N TYR A 72 5.23 2.11 -5.95
CA TYR A 72 4.32 1.86 -7.06
C TYR A 72 2.92 2.38 -6.74
N GLY A 73 2.41 2.08 -5.56
CA GLY A 73 1.08 2.55 -5.12
C GLY A 73 0.98 4.07 -5.10
N LYS A 74 2.00 4.75 -4.57
CA LYS A 74 2.04 6.21 -4.57
C LYS A 74 2.04 6.76 -6.00
N GLN A 75 2.81 6.15 -6.89
CA GLN A 75 2.88 6.57 -8.29
C GLN A 75 1.54 6.38 -9.00
N VAL A 76 0.90 5.24 -8.80
CA VAL A 76 -0.42 4.95 -9.39
C VAL A 76 -1.46 5.97 -8.92
N LEU A 77 -1.47 6.30 -7.64
CA LEU A 77 -2.40 7.27 -7.08
C LEU A 77 -2.16 8.67 -7.67
N ARG A 78 -0.91 9.07 -7.82
CA ARG A 78 -0.57 10.35 -8.46
C ARG A 78 -0.98 10.38 -9.92
N ASP A 79 -0.72 9.28 -10.64
CA ASP A 79 -1.09 9.17 -12.06
C ASP A 79 -2.61 9.26 -12.24
N GLU A 80 -3.39 8.62 -11.38
CA GLU A 80 -4.85 8.70 -11.42
C GLU A 80 -5.33 10.14 -11.19
N MET A 81 -4.76 10.84 -10.23
CA MET A 81 -5.09 12.24 -9.96
C MET A 81 -4.73 13.14 -11.13
N GLU A 82 -3.56 12.94 -11.74
CA GLU A 82 -3.11 13.73 -12.88
C GLU A 82 -4.01 13.51 -14.11
N ILE A 83 -4.34 12.25 -14.39
CA ILE A 83 -5.26 11.91 -15.50
C ILE A 83 -6.61 12.56 -15.26
N ARG A 84 -7.13 12.51 -14.05
CA ARG A 84 -8.41 13.13 -13.70
C ARG A 84 -8.39 14.63 -13.91
N GLN A 85 -7.31 15.28 -13.48
CA GLN A 85 -7.14 16.72 -13.64
C GLN A 85 -7.09 17.12 -15.11
N ARG A 86 -6.33 16.40 -15.93
CA ARG A 86 -6.26 16.64 -17.37
C ARG A 86 -7.61 16.49 -18.05
N PHE A 87 -8.39 15.50 -17.64
CA PHE A 87 -9.73 15.29 -18.15
C PHE A 87 -10.67 16.47 -17.86
N ILE A 88 -10.61 16.99 -16.63
CA ILE A 88 -11.39 18.15 -16.22
C ILE A 88 -10.96 19.38 -17.02
N GLU A 89 -9.67 19.64 -17.16
CA GLU A 89 -9.14 20.77 -17.93
C GLU A 89 -9.58 20.69 -19.40
N HIS A 90 -9.54 19.50 -19.99
CA HIS A 90 -9.97 19.28 -21.36
C HIS A 90 -11.46 19.58 -21.55
N LYS A 91 -12.30 19.21 -20.60
CA LYS A 91 -13.74 19.49 -20.66
C LYS A 91 -14.07 20.97 -20.49
N MET A 92 -13.25 21.71 -19.76
CA MET A 92 -13.45 23.13 -19.51
C MET A 92 -13.02 24.02 -20.71
N LYS A 93 -12.35 23.44 -21.66
CA LYS A 93 -12.02 24.10 -22.92
C LYS A 93 -13.13 23.82 -23.93
#